data_922c7b53ad897f79cf6fa8b061a1320a
#
_entry.id   922c7b53ad897f79cf6fa8b061a1320a
#
_cell.length_a   1.000
_cell.length_b   1.000
_cell.length_c   1.000
_cell.angle_alpha   90.00
_cell.angle_beta   90.00
_cell.angle_gamma   90.00
#
_symmetry.space_group_name_H-M   'P 1'
#
loop_
_entity.id
_entity.type
_entity.pdbx_description
1 polymer ?
#
loop_
_entity_poly.entity_id
_entity_poly.type
_entity_poly.pdbx_seq_one_letter_code
_entity_poly.pdbx_strand_id
1 'polypeptide(L)'
;MLLDVNGHATYCYTGGKPFNGAQPTVVFIHGVLNDHSVWILQTRYLAHHGWNVLAVDLPGHGRSAGDAPESVEAAASVIAALLDAAGLARAALVGHSWGSLIALQVTSAQPGRVSHLAMVGTAFPMKVSPALLDMSLHQPFKAIDLVNQFSHSMLAPPPSAMGPGTWLYGTSRALMRRVLASNPAVNVFHRGFQACDSYTQGLTAMAHVRCPVLFVLGQDDQMTPPKAAQALVSAATHGRVLTVKAGHQLMLEAPDEVALGLAAFLVK
;
A
#
# COMPACT_ATOMS: atom_id res chain seq x y z
N MET A 1 9.94 10.74 -10.21
CA MET A 1 11.24 10.09 -10.51
C MET A 1 10.98 8.82 -11.30
N LEU A 2 11.78 8.51 -12.31
CA LEU A 2 11.73 7.22 -13.01
C LEU A 2 13.02 6.46 -12.69
N LEU A 3 12.89 5.17 -12.40
CA LEU A 3 13.98 4.24 -12.16
C LEU A 3 13.86 3.06 -13.14
N ASP A 4 14.98 2.54 -13.58
CA ASP A 4 14.98 1.27 -14.32
C ASP A 4 14.98 0.12 -13.31
N VAL A 5 13.90 -0.62 -13.25
CA VAL A 5 13.72 -1.79 -12.37
C VAL A 5 13.53 -3.02 -13.25
N ASN A 6 14.53 -3.88 -13.31
CA ASN A 6 14.53 -5.08 -14.14
C ASN A 6 14.26 -4.81 -15.64
N GLY A 7 14.78 -3.70 -16.19
CA GLY A 7 14.60 -3.31 -17.57
C GLY A 7 13.28 -2.58 -17.87
N HIS A 8 12.50 -2.22 -16.85
CA HIS A 8 11.23 -1.52 -16.98
C HIS A 8 11.25 -0.16 -16.26
N ALA A 9 10.75 0.88 -16.93
CA ALA A 9 10.59 2.20 -16.33
C ALA A 9 9.55 2.16 -15.19
N THR A 10 10.02 2.32 -13.97
CA THR A 10 9.20 2.32 -12.75
C THR A 10 9.10 3.74 -12.21
N TYR A 11 7.87 4.22 -12.06
CA TYR A 11 7.60 5.55 -11.53
C TYR A 11 7.52 5.53 -10.01
N CYS A 12 8.19 6.52 -9.38
CA CYS A 12 8.09 6.80 -7.95
C CYS A 12 7.81 8.29 -7.74
N TYR A 13 6.76 8.60 -6.98
CA TYR A 13 6.53 9.95 -6.48
C TYR A 13 7.42 10.21 -5.26
N THR A 14 8.07 11.36 -5.21
CA THR A 14 9.08 11.70 -4.20
C THR A 14 8.59 12.69 -3.14
N GLY A 15 7.26 12.80 -2.96
CA GLY A 15 6.69 13.77 -2.01
C GLY A 15 6.84 15.23 -2.43
N GLY A 16 7.19 15.50 -3.70
CA GLY A 16 7.43 16.84 -4.23
C GLY A 16 8.81 17.42 -3.89
N LYS A 17 9.74 16.62 -3.39
CA LYS A 17 11.12 16.99 -3.08
C LYS A 17 12.11 16.18 -3.94
N PRO A 18 13.26 16.75 -4.29
CA PRO A 18 14.37 15.99 -4.89
C PRO A 18 14.85 14.89 -3.93
N PHE A 19 15.27 13.76 -4.50
CA PHE A 19 15.91 12.70 -3.73
C PHE A 19 17.26 13.17 -3.20
N ASN A 20 17.55 12.93 -1.91
CA ASN A 20 18.80 13.30 -1.24
C ASN A 20 19.41 12.08 -0.56
N GLY A 21 20.51 11.55 -1.09
CA GLY A 21 21.17 10.34 -0.60
C GLY A 21 21.62 10.38 0.88
N ALA A 22 21.68 11.56 1.51
CA ALA A 22 22.02 11.71 2.94
C ALA A 22 20.83 11.50 3.88
N GLN A 23 19.60 11.44 3.35
CA GLN A 23 18.39 11.26 4.16
C GLN A 23 17.96 9.79 4.21
N PRO A 24 17.36 9.33 5.33
CA PRO A 24 16.72 8.01 5.39
C PRO A 24 15.55 7.96 4.41
N THR A 25 15.31 6.77 3.84
CA THR A 25 14.29 6.57 2.80
C THR A 25 13.12 5.74 3.31
N VAL A 26 11.91 6.14 2.93
CA VAL A 26 10.69 5.37 3.08
C VAL A 26 10.07 5.06 1.71
N VAL A 27 9.75 3.79 1.49
CA VAL A 27 9.05 3.31 0.28
C VAL A 27 7.59 3.04 0.63
N PHE A 28 6.68 3.66 -0.14
CA PHE A 28 5.25 3.47 -0.02
C PHE A 28 4.73 2.57 -1.13
N ILE A 29 3.97 1.53 -0.76
CA ILE A 29 3.43 0.52 -1.66
C ILE A 29 1.91 0.56 -1.58
N HIS A 30 1.25 0.83 -2.70
CA HIS A 30 -0.20 0.96 -2.77
C HIS A 30 -0.93 -0.39 -2.73
N GLY A 31 -2.25 -0.36 -2.49
CA GLY A 31 -3.13 -1.51 -2.53
C GLY A 31 -3.60 -1.86 -3.95
N VAL A 32 -4.47 -2.88 -4.05
CA VAL A 32 -5.07 -3.32 -5.32
C VAL A 32 -5.77 -2.14 -6.00
N LEU A 33 -5.54 -2.02 -7.32
CA LEU A 33 -6.17 -1.02 -8.20
C LEU A 33 -5.96 0.44 -7.75
N ASN A 34 -4.84 0.70 -7.09
CA ASN A 34 -4.39 2.04 -6.71
C ASN A 34 -3.08 2.41 -7.43
N ASP A 35 -2.60 3.62 -7.19
CA ASP A 35 -1.28 4.11 -7.59
C ASP A 35 -0.66 4.94 -6.43
N HIS A 36 0.52 5.53 -6.67
CA HIS A 36 1.23 6.37 -5.69
C HIS A 36 0.37 7.46 -5.07
N SER A 37 -0.67 7.94 -5.78
CA SER A 37 -1.44 9.12 -5.35
C SER A 37 -2.30 8.89 -4.11
N VAL A 38 -2.59 7.64 -3.73
CA VAL A 38 -3.28 7.34 -2.45
C VAL A 38 -2.47 7.79 -1.24
N TRP A 39 -1.15 7.98 -1.41
CA TRP A 39 -0.21 8.38 -0.38
C TRP A 39 0.16 9.86 -0.42
N ILE A 40 -0.56 10.69 -1.20
CA ILE A 40 -0.16 12.07 -1.52
C ILE A 40 0.10 12.92 -0.27
N LEU A 41 -0.72 12.80 0.76
CA LEU A 41 -0.61 13.60 1.98
C LEU A 41 0.55 13.10 2.88
N GLN A 42 0.64 11.80 3.11
CA GLN A 42 1.68 11.17 3.93
C GLN A 42 3.07 11.36 3.32
N THR A 43 3.18 11.20 2.01
CA THR A 43 4.45 11.36 1.29
C THR A 43 4.96 12.80 1.33
N ARG A 44 4.08 13.79 1.11
CA ARG A 44 4.45 15.19 1.21
C ARG A 44 4.85 15.56 2.63
N TYR A 45 4.09 15.11 3.63
CA TYR A 45 4.42 15.35 5.01
C TYR A 45 5.84 14.84 5.35
N LEU A 46 6.15 13.57 5.09
CA LEU A 46 7.44 12.97 5.41
C LEU A 46 8.59 13.59 4.60
N ALA A 47 8.38 13.89 3.32
CA ALA A 47 9.39 14.56 2.49
C ALA A 47 9.78 15.95 3.04
N HIS A 48 8.83 16.68 3.65
CA HIS A 48 9.09 17.96 4.30
C HIS A 48 9.64 17.84 5.74
N HIS A 49 9.65 16.61 6.29
CA HIS A 49 10.20 16.32 7.62
C HIS A 49 11.48 15.48 7.59
N GLY A 50 12.24 15.59 6.48
CA GLY A 50 13.61 15.06 6.39
C GLY A 50 13.71 13.60 5.99
N TRP A 51 12.73 13.06 5.26
CA TRP A 51 12.76 11.73 4.65
C TRP A 51 12.88 11.83 3.13
N ASN A 52 13.64 10.93 2.53
CA ASN A 52 13.39 10.57 1.14
C ASN A 52 12.13 9.72 1.06
N VAL A 53 11.33 9.97 0.05
CA VAL A 53 10.09 9.25 -0.18
C VAL A 53 10.09 8.65 -1.57
N LEU A 54 9.75 7.38 -1.68
CA LEU A 54 9.49 6.69 -2.94
C LEU A 54 8.10 6.04 -2.86
N ALA A 55 7.05 6.72 -3.32
CA ALA A 55 5.76 6.10 -3.49
C ALA A 55 5.70 5.50 -4.90
N VAL A 56 5.79 4.19 -4.98
CA VAL A 56 5.91 3.46 -6.24
C VAL A 56 4.55 3.26 -6.90
N ASP A 57 4.51 3.38 -8.23
CA ASP A 57 3.50 2.69 -9.02
C ASP A 57 4.04 1.28 -9.32
N LEU A 58 3.35 0.25 -8.86
CA LEU A 58 3.75 -1.14 -9.16
C LEU A 58 3.70 -1.39 -10.68
N PRO A 59 4.47 -2.34 -11.21
CA PRO A 59 4.44 -2.66 -12.64
C PRO A 59 3.00 -2.87 -13.15
N GLY A 60 2.71 -2.32 -14.32
CA GLY A 60 1.38 -2.35 -14.92
C GLY A 60 0.36 -1.39 -14.30
N HIS A 61 0.74 -0.60 -13.30
CA HIS A 61 -0.14 0.39 -12.66
C HIS A 61 0.34 1.83 -12.95
N GLY A 62 -0.61 2.73 -13.10
CA GLY A 62 -0.36 4.17 -13.19
C GLY A 62 0.62 4.56 -14.28
N ARG A 63 1.83 4.95 -13.89
CA ARG A 63 2.90 5.44 -14.78
C ARG A 63 4.04 4.45 -14.96
N SER A 64 3.98 3.28 -14.32
CA SER A 64 5.00 2.25 -14.42
C SER A 64 4.75 1.31 -15.58
N ALA A 65 5.81 0.99 -16.30
CA ALA A 65 5.82 -0.03 -17.34
C ALA A 65 5.96 -1.44 -16.74
N GLY A 66 5.91 -2.44 -17.61
CA GLY A 66 6.07 -3.85 -17.25
C GLY A 66 4.77 -4.55 -16.89
N ASP A 67 4.88 -5.86 -16.68
CA ASP A 67 3.74 -6.70 -16.38
C ASP A 67 3.32 -6.59 -14.92
N ALA A 68 2.03 -6.52 -14.66
CA ALA A 68 1.49 -6.54 -13.32
C ALA A 68 1.88 -7.85 -12.60
N PRO A 69 2.39 -7.79 -11.36
CA PRO A 69 2.80 -8.98 -10.61
C PRO A 69 1.63 -9.96 -10.40
N GLU A 70 1.91 -11.25 -10.52
CA GLU A 70 0.91 -12.32 -10.39
C GLU A 70 0.76 -12.82 -8.96
N SER A 71 1.70 -12.50 -8.08
CA SER A 71 1.70 -12.90 -6.68
C SER A 71 2.30 -11.82 -5.78
N VAL A 72 2.13 -11.97 -4.47
CA VAL A 72 2.78 -11.12 -3.46
C VAL A 72 4.30 -11.26 -3.55
N GLU A 73 4.80 -12.47 -3.76
CA GLU A 73 6.22 -12.78 -3.86
C GLU A 73 6.85 -12.12 -5.10
N ALA A 74 6.17 -12.19 -6.25
CA ALA A 74 6.61 -11.51 -7.47
C ALA A 74 6.67 -10.00 -7.28
N ALA A 75 5.64 -9.40 -6.66
CA ALA A 75 5.62 -7.99 -6.34
C ALA A 75 6.72 -7.60 -5.34
N ALA A 76 6.98 -8.46 -4.35
CA ALA A 76 8.06 -8.25 -3.38
C ALA A 76 9.44 -8.25 -4.06
N SER A 77 9.65 -9.11 -5.05
CA SER A 77 10.89 -9.12 -5.84
C SER A 77 11.10 -7.81 -6.62
N VAL A 78 10.02 -7.22 -7.13
CA VAL A 78 10.08 -5.89 -7.78
C VAL A 78 10.47 -4.80 -6.78
N ILE A 79 9.92 -4.81 -5.56
CA ILE A 79 10.30 -3.83 -4.53
C ILE A 79 11.76 -4.01 -4.10
N ALA A 80 12.25 -5.24 -3.99
CA ALA A 80 13.66 -5.49 -3.71
C ALA A 80 14.56 -4.92 -4.82
N ALA A 81 14.23 -5.16 -6.09
CA ALA A 81 14.95 -4.60 -7.24
C ALA A 81 14.82 -3.06 -7.31
N LEU A 82 13.70 -2.48 -6.87
CA LEU A 82 13.54 -1.02 -6.73
C LEU A 82 14.55 -0.44 -5.73
N LEU A 83 14.76 -1.10 -4.59
CA LEU A 83 15.77 -0.68 -3.61
C LEU A 83 17.17 -0.68 -4.23
N ASP A 84 17.50 -1.70 -5.07
CA ASP A 84 18.77 -1.77 -5.76
C ASP A 84 18.90 -0.66 -6.81
N ALA A 85 17.89 -0.46 -7.65
CA ALA A 85 17.86 0.59 -8.66
C ALA A 85 17.94 2.01 -8.07
N ALA A 86 17.44 2.20 -6.86
CA ALA A 86 17.54 3.45 -6.12
C ALA A 86 18.87 3.62 -5.33
N GLY A 87 19.76 2.63 -5.36
CA GLY A 87 21.02 2.62 -4.61
C GLY A 87 20.83 2.57 -3.09
N LEU A 88 19.73 2.00 -2.62
CA LEU A 88 19.36 1.97 -1.21
C LEU A 88 19.84 0.68 -0.55
N ALA A 89 20.79 0.78 0.36
CA ALA A 89 21.18 -0.36 1.20
C ALA A 89 20.06 -0.76 2.17
N ARG A 90 19.29 0.22 2.66
CA ARG A 90 18.23 0.02 3.64
C ARG A 90 17.13 1.08 3.50
N ALA A 91 15.86 0.68 3.71
CA ALA A 91 14.71 1.59 3.70
C ALA A 91 13.65 1.17 4.72
N ALA A 92 12.76 2.10 5.09
CA ALA A 92 11.49 1.77 5.73
C ALA A 92 10.47 1.40 4.64
N LEU A 93 9.60 0.43 4.91
CA LEU A 93 8.51 0.04 4.01
C LEU A 93 7.16 0.34 4.64
N VAL A 94 6.29 0.98 3.88
CA VAL A 94 4.91 1.28 4.26
C VAL A 94 4.00 0.73 3.17
N GLY A 95 3.18 -0.26 3.50
CA GLY A 95 2.28 -0.90 2.54
C GLY A 95 0.82 -0.79 2.95
N HIS A 96 -0.07 -0.51 2.00
CA HIS A 96 -1.52 -0.51 2.20
C HIS A 96 -2.15 -1.76 1.59
N SER A 97 -3.03 -2.43 2.33
CA SER A 97 -3.81 -3.56 1.83
C SER A 97 -2.88 -4.62 1.19
N TRP A 98 -3.04 -4.95 -0.10
CA TRP A 98 -2.10 -5.79 -0.85
C TRP A 98 -0.64 -5.35 -0.68
N GLY A 99 -0.37 -4.04 -0.74
CA GLY A 99 0.96 -3.48 -0.52
C GLY A 99 1.55 -3.81 0.84
N SER A 100 0.71 -4.05 1.87
CA SER A 100 1.16 -4.46 3.20
C SER A 100 1.71 -5.89 3.21
N LEU A 101 1.10 -6.79 2.45
CA LEU A 101 1.59 -8.16 2.27
C LEU A 101 2.89 -8.18 1.46
N ILE A 102 2.99 -7.32 0.44
CA ILE A 102 4.22 -7.13 -0.34
C ILE A 102 5.36 -6.63 0.56
N ALA A 103 5.11 -5.59 1.37
CA ALA A 103 6.09 -5.05 2.31
C ALA A 103 6.54 -6.10 3.33
N LEU A 104 5.61 -6.90 3.86
CA LEU A 104 5.90 -8.02 4.76
C LEU A 104 6.80 -9.06 4.08
N GLN A 105 6.49 -9.44 2.85
CA GLN A 105 7.25 -10.44 2.09
C GLN A 105 8.69 -9.97 1.81
N VAL A 106 8.88 -8.69 1.42
CA VAL A 106 10.23 -8.10 1.28
C VAL A 106 10.99 -8.17 2.60
N THR A 107 10.33 -7.74 3.70
CA THR A 107 10.95 -7.70 5.02
C THR A 107 11.39 -9.07 5.51
N SER A 108 10.57 -10.10 5.22
CA SER A 108 10.89 -11.49 5.54
C SER A 108 12.07 -12.02 4.73
N ALA A 109 12.07 -11.76 3.41
CA ALA A 109 13.10 -12.27 2.50
C ALA A 109 14.45 -11.55 2.67
N GLN A 110 14.43 -10.27 3.05
CA GLN A 110 15.63 -9.42 3.16
C GLN A 110 15.62 -8.59 4.47
N PRO A 111 15.64 -9.22 5.65
CA PRO A 111 15.45 -8.53 6.93
C PRO A 111 16.51 -7.46 7.21
N GLY A 112 17.73 -7.57 6.66
CA GLY A 112 18.77 -6.56 6.77
C GLY A 112 18.51 -5.28 5.95
N ARG A 113 17.65 -5.34 4.94
CA ARG A 113 17.32 -4.23 4.02
C ARG A 113 16.17 -3.36 4.52
N VAL A 114 15.41 -3.80 5.53
CA VAL A 114 14.24 -3.08 6.01
C VAL A 114 14.48 -2.55 7.42
N SER A 115 14.33 -1.23 7.60
CA SER A 115 14.51 -0.57 8.89
C SER A 115 13.26 -0.60 9.76
N HIS A 116 12.09 -0.40 9.13
CA HIS A 116 10.77 -0.36 9.75
C HIS A 116 9.75 -0.93 8.77
N LEU A 117 8.76 -1.65 9.27
CA LEU A 117 7.64 -2.15 8.50
C LEU A 117 6.33 -1.54 9.01
N ALA A 118 5.61 -0.79 8.18
CA ALA A 118 4.27 -0.32 8.50
C ALA A 118 3.24 -1.01 7.57
N MET A 119 2.25 -1.65 8.17
CA MET A 119 1.17 -2.38 7.50
C MET A 119 -0.15 -1.64 7.74
N VAL A 120 -0.65 -0.99 6.70
CA VAL A 120 -1.83 -0.13 6.76
C VAL A 120 -3.03 -0.84 6.13
N GLY A 121 -4.14 -0.99 6.85
CA GLY A 121 -5.32 -1.68 6.36
C GLY A 121 -5.01 -3.11 5.92
N THR A 122 -4.43 -3.91 6.80
CA THR A 122 -3.94 -5.26 6.50
C THR A 122 -4.84 -6.36 7.07
N ALA A 123 -4.76 -7.54 6.49
CA ALA A 123 -5.40 -8.76 6.97
C ALA A 123 -4.55 -9.99 6.63
N PHE A 124 -4.73 -11.08 7.39
CA PHE A 124 -4.21 -12.37 6.99
C PHE A 124 -5.04 -13.53 7.60
N PRO A 125 -5.48 -14.50 6.75
CA PRO A 125 -5.39 -14.48 5.29
C PRO A 125 -6.20 -13.33 4.69
N MET A 126 -5.74 -12.78 3.55
CA MET A 126 -6.45 -11.71 2.83
C MET A 126 -7.30 -12.33 1.72
N LYS A 127 -8.37 -12.99 2.12
CA LYS A 127 -9.27 -13.71 1.22
C LYS A 127 -10.19 -12.77 0.47
N VAL A 128 -10.40 -13.06 -0.81
CA VAL A 128 -11.33 -12.37 -1.70
C VAL A 128 -12.47 -13.34 -2.03
N SER A 129 -13.73 -12.89 -1.90
CA SER A 129 -14.86 -13.77 -2.18
C SER A 129 -14.88 -14.19 -3.66
N PRO A 130 -15.28 -15.43 -3.98
CA PRO A 130 -15.40 -15.89 -5.37
C PRO A 130 -16.24 -14.97 -6.24
N ALA A 131 -17.31 -14.40 -5.69
CA ALA A 131 -18.19 -13.46 -6.38
C ALA A 131 -17.46 -12.16 -6.76
N LEU A 132 -16.61 -11.64 -5.85
CA LEU A 132 -15.83 -10.42 -6.13
C LEU A 132 -14.69 -10.69 -7.11
N LEU A 133 -14.04 -11.86 -7.04
CA LEU A 133 -13.06 -12.30 -8.03
C LEU A 133 -13.69 -12.38 -9.42
N ASP A 134 -14.83 -13.03 -9.58
CA ASP A 134 -15.57 -13.13 -10.83
C ASP A 134 -15.97 -11.73 -11.34
N MET A 135 -16.54 -10.90 -10.46
CA MET A 135 -16.96 -9.55 -10.81
C MET A 135 -15.79 -8.66 -11.25
N SER A 136 -14.62 -8.79 -10.60
CA SER A 136 -13.42 -8.02 -10.97
C SER A 136 -12.92 -8.37 -12.39
N LEU A 137 -13.19 -9.59 -12.85
CA LEU A 137 -12.84 -10.06 -14.19
C LEU A 137 -13.87 -9.65 -15.25
N HIS A 138 -15.16 -9.91 -14.99
CA HIS A 138 -16.22 -9.81 -16.00
C HIS A 138 -17.00 -8.50 -15.93
N GLN A 139 -17.04 -7.83 -14.78
CA GLN A 139 -17.80 -6.60 -14.54
C GLN A 139 -16.97 -5.59 -13.72
N PRO A 140 -15.75 -5.20 -14.15
CA PRO A 140 -14.79 -4.47 -13.31
C PRO A 140 -15.32 -3.15 -12.79
N PHE A 141 -16.16 -2.43 -13.51
CA PHE A 141 -16.75 -1.17 -13.02
C PHE A 141 -17.74 -1.40 -11.87
N LYS A 142 -18.53 -2.47 -11.91
CA LYS A 142 -19.40 -2.82 -10.78
C LYS A 142 -18.59 -3.29 -9.57
N ALA A 143 -17.52 -4.06 -9.80
CA ALA A 143 -16.60 -4.46 -8.73
C ALA A 143 -15.94 -3.24 -8.08
N ILE A 144 -15.52 -2.23 -8.87
CA ILE A 144 -15.00 -0.96 -8.36
C ILE A 144 -16.02 -0.26 -7.45
N ASP A 145 -17.28 -0.17 -7.89
CA ASP A 145 -18.33 0.50 -7.12
C ASP A 145 -18.59 -0.25 -5.80
N LEU A 146 -18.59 -1.58 -5.81
CA LEU A 146 -18.75 -2.43 -4.63
C LEU A 146 -17.57 -2.28 -3.67
N VAL A 147 -16.34 -2.42 -4.17
CA VAL A 147 -15.12 -2.26 -3.34
C VAL A 147 -15.07 -0.87 -2.72
N ASN A 148 -15.42 0.15 -3.49
CA ASN A 148 -15.43 1.52 -3.00
C ASN A 148 -16.45 1.73 -1.88
N GLN A 149 -17.62 1.08 -1.98
CA GLN A 149 -18.65 1.12 -0.93
C GLN A 149 -18.14 0.52 0.39
N PHE A 150 -17.44 -0.60 0.35
CA PHE A 150 -16.89 -1.26 1.55
C PHE A 150 -15.57 -0.65 2.03
N SER A 151 -14.93 0.17 1.21
CA SER A 151 -13.64 0.79 1.54
C SER A 151 -13.77 2.08 2.35
N HIS A 152 -14.95 2.68 2.44
CA HIS A 152 -15.16 3.93 3.16
C HIS A 152 -16.02 3.70 4.40
N SER A 153 -15.69 4.39 5.50
CA SER A 153 -16.43 4.32 6.77
C SER A 153 -17.85 4.81 6.61
N MET A 154 -18.08 5.75 5.69
CA MET A 154 -19.39 6.30 5.34
C MET A 154 -19.38 6.84 3.91
N LEU A 155 -20.56 6.87 3.26
CA LEU A 155 -20.69 7.36 1.87
C LEU A 155 -20.46 8.87 1.74
N ALA A 156 -20.68 9.62 2.81
CA ALA A 156 -20.46 11.06 2.88
C ALA A 156 -19.57 11.38 4.09
N PRO A 157 -18.26 11.11 4.01
CA PRO A 157 -17.34 11.41 5.10
C PRO A 157 -17.29 12.92 5.36
N PRO A 158 -16.96 13.35 6.59
CA PRO A 158 -16.78 14.75 6.91
C PRO A 158 -15.72 15.38 6.01
N PRO A 159 -15.68 16.71 5.90
CA PRO A 159 -14.68 17.41 5.11
C PRO A 159 -13.28 16.90 5.47
N SER A 160 -12.57 16.43 4.46
CA SER A 160 -11.23 15.87 4.63
C SER A 160 -10.17 16.97 4.57
N ALA A 161 -8.94 16.63 4.97
CA ALA A 161 -7.76 17.47 4.78
C ALA A 161 -7.48 17.82 3.30
N MET A 162 -8.14 17.18 2.37
CA MET A 162 -8.05 17.48 0.92
C MET A 162 -8.81 18.75 0.51
N GLY A 163 -9.60 19.32 1.40
CA GLY A 163 -10.31 20.56 1.20
C GLY A 163 -11.83 20.44 1.19
N PRO A 164 -12.52 21.57 1.44
CA PRO A 164 -13.98 21.62 1.42
C PRO A 164 -14.55 21.16 0.07
N GLY A 165 -15.63 20.39 0.11
CA GLY A 165 -16.30 19.88 -1.08
C GLY A 165 -15.63 18.69 -1.77
N THR A 166 -14.51 18.18 -1.28
CA THR A 166 -13.89 16.97 -1.81
C THR A 166 -14.73 15.74 -1.42
N TRP A 167 -15.19 15.03 -2.43
CA TRP A 167 -15.91 13.79 -2.24
C TRP A 167 -14.96 12.59 -2.34
N LEU A 168 -14.49 12.08 -1.19
CA LEU A 168 -13.48 11.01 -1.13
C LEU A 168 -13.89 9.74 -1.87
N TYR A 169 -15.14 9.33 -1.73
CA TYR A 169 -15.70 8.20 -2.46
C TYR A 169 -15.57 8.36 -3.98
N GLY A 170 -15.96 9.53 -4.52
CA GLY A 170 -15.85 9.84 -5.94
C GLY A 170 -14.41 9.92 -6.42
N THR A 171 -13.52 10.46 -5.61
CA THR A 171 -12.09 10.57 -5.91
C THR A 171 -11.44 9.17 -5.98
N SER A 172 -11.72 8.32 -5.02
CA SER A 172 -11.25 6.93 -4.99
C SER A 172 -11.77 6.13 -6.18
N ARG A 173 -13.07 6.26 -6.49
CA ARG A 173 -13.69 5.64 -7.66
C ARG A 173 -13.02 6.06 -8.98
N ALA A 174 -12.75 7.36 -9.12
CA ALA A 174 -12.09 7.91 -10.31
C ALA A 174 -10.65 7.40 -10.43
N LEU A 175 -9.91 7.31 -9.31
CA LEU A 175 -8.57 6.74 -9.27
C LEU A 175 -8.57 5.29 -9.73
N MET A 176 -9.42 4.44 -9.16
CA MET A 176 -9.51 3.02 -9.51
C MET A 176 -9.80 2.81 -11.00
N ARG A 177 -10.72 3.60 -11.57
CA ARG A 177 -11.04 3.56 -13.02
C ARG A 177 -9.86 3.99 -13.87
N ARG A 178 -9.12 5.03 -13.45
CA ARG A 178 -7.92 5.51 -14.16
C ARG A 178 -6.81 4.45 -14.14
N VAL A 179 -6.59 3.79 -13.00
CA VAL A 179 -5.58 2.73 -12.87
C VAL A 179 -5.96 1.52 -13.72
N LEU A 180 -7.23 1.11 -13.72
CA LEU A 180 -7.71 0.03 -14.60
C LEU A 180 -7.45 0.35 -16.07
N ALA A 181 -7.69 1.58 -16.49
CA ALA A 181 -7.49 2.02 -17.86
C ALA A 181 -6.01 2.24 -18.23
N SER A 182 -5.10 2.35 -17.27
CA SER A 182 -3.68 2.58 -17.54
C SER A 182 -2.97 1.39 -18.17
N ASN A 183 -3.53 0.19 -18.02
CA ASN A 183 -3.00 -1.04 -18.63
C ASN A 183 -4.14 -1.84 -19.32
N PRO A 184 -4.43 -1.54 -20.60
CA PRO A 184 -5.50 -2.23 -21.31
C PRO A 184 -5.20 -3.70 -21.65
N ALA A 185 -3.92 -4.10 -21.58
CA ALA A 185 -3.50 -5.47 -21.91
C ALA A 185 -3.74 -6.45 -20.75
N VAL A 186 -3.78 -5.96 -19.49
CA VAL A 186 -3.90 -6.78 -18.29
C VAL A 186 -4.91 -6.19 -17.33
N ASN A 187 -5.84 -7.01 -16.86
CA ASN A 187 -6.73 -6.60 -15.78
C ASN A 187 -5.98 -6.62 -14.44
N VAL A 188 -5.32 -5.50 -14.12
CA VAL A 188 -4.54 -5.33 -12.88
C VAL A 188 -5.40 -5.45 -11.61
N PHE A 189 -6.71 -5.21 -11.73
CA PHE A 189 -7.66 -5.34 -10.63
C PHE A 189 -7.84 -6.81 -10.24
N HIS A 190 -8.20 -7.64 -11.21
CA HIS A 190 -8.39 -9.08 -10.98
C HIS A 190 -7.10 -9.75 -10.54
N ARG A 191 -5.97 -9.41 -11.19
CA ARG A 191 -4.65 -9.96 -10.86
C ARG A 191 -4.23 -9.62 -9.42
N GLY A 192 -4.43 -8.38 -8.98
CA GLY A 192 -4.12 -7.99 -7.60
C GLY A 192 -4.98 -8.73 -6.56
N PHE A 193 -6.26 -8.95 -6.85
CA PHE A 193 -7.12 -9.74 -5.97
C PHE A 193 -6.74 -11.22 -5.93
N GLN A 194 -6.36 -11.81 -7.05
CA GLN A 194 -5.82 -13.18 -7.08
C GLN A 194 -4.55 -13.30 -6.25
N ALA A 195 -3.65 -12.32 -6.36
CA ALA A 195 -2.42 -12.30 -5.55
C ALA A 195 -2.70 -12.22 -4.05
N CYS A 196 -3.70 -11.42 -3.63
CA CYS A 196 -4.14 -11.39 -2.23
C CYS A 196 -4.70 -12.73 -1.77
N ASP A 197 -5.64 -13.30 -2.54
CA ASP A 197 -6.37 -14.51 -2.19
C ASP A 197 -5.47 -15.75 -2.09
N SER A 198 -4.48 -15.84 -2.98
CA SER A 198 -3.55 -16.98 -3.06
C SER A 198 -2.40 -16.91 -2.05
N TYR A 199 -2.14 -15.75 -1.42
CA TYR A 199 -1.00 -15.59 -0.51
C TYR A 199 -1.21 -16.35 0.81
N THR A 200 -0.30 -17.27 1.13
CA THR A 200 -0.38 -18.16 2.31
C THR A 200 0.79 -18.00 3.28
N GLN A 201 1.80 -17.20 2.93
CA GLN A 201 3.06 -17.13 3.70
C GLN A 201 3.05 -16.11 4.86
N GLY A 202 1.96 -15.38 5.10
CA GLY A 202 1.94 -14.22 5.99
C GLY A 202 2.47 -14.47 7.41
N LEU A 203 2.08 -15.55 8.07
CA LEU A 203 2.56 -15.87 9.42
C LEU A 203 4.02 -16.33 9.41
N THR A 204 4.41 -17.17 8.45
CA THR A 204 5.80 -17.58 8.26
C THR A 204 6.68 -16.35 7.97
N ALA A 205 6.23 -15.45 7.11
CA ALA A 205 6.94 -14.22 6.81
C ALA A 205 7.08 -13.34 8.06
N MET A 206 6.01 -13.15 8.84
CA MET A 206 6.06 -12.34 10.06
C MET A 206 7.06 -12.89 11.09
N ALA A 207 7.19 -14.21 11.21
CA ALA A 207 8.16 -14.85 12.11
C ALA A 207 9.63 -14.50 11.76
N HIS A 208 9.92 -14.12 10.52
CA HIS A 208 11.25 -13.71 10.08
C HIS A 208 11.50 -12.20 10.17
N VAL A 209 10.48 -11.39 10.48
CA VAL A 209 10.63 -9.94 10.65
C VAL A 209 11.49 -9.63 11.88
N ARG A 210 12.50 -8.77 11.71
CA ARG A 210 13.45 -8.37 12.77
C ARG A 210 13.40 -6.88 13.11
N CYS A 211 12.77 -6.08 12.27
CA CYS A 211 12.61 -4.65 12.50
C CYS A 211 11.32 -4.36 13.29
N PRO A 212 11.17 -3.14 13.84
CA PRO A 212 9.90 -2.68 14.38
C PRO A 212 8.77 -2.76 13.36
N VAL A 213 7.57 -3.12 13.82
CA VAL A 213 6.35 -3.24 13.01
C VAL A 213 5.25 -2.32 13.54
N LEU A 214 4.62 -1.55 12.67
CA LEU A 214 3.42 -0.78 12.96
C LEU A 214 2.24 -1.32 12.15
N PHE A 215 1.15 -1.67 12.82
CA PHE A 215 -0.14 -1.93 12.19
C PHE A 215 -1.00 -0.68 12.33
N VAL A 216 -1.43 -0.10 11.20
CA VAL A 216 -2.40 1.00 11.18
C VAL A 216 -3.72 0.43 10.70
N LEU A 217 -4.71 0.38 11.60
CA LEU A 217 -5.97 -0.31 11.37
C LEU A 217 -7.14 0.67 11.43
N GLY A 218 -8.02 0.62 10.43
CA GLY A 218 -9.25 1.40 10.39
C GLY A 218 -10.32 0.77 11.27
N GLN A 219 -10.89 1.54 12.20
CA GLN A 219 -11.92 1.05 13.13
C GLN A 219 -13.16 0.53 12.38
N ASP A 220 -13.51 1.19 11.29
CA ASP A 220 -14.70 0.93 10.48
C ASP A 220 -14.37 0.22 9.15
N ASP A 221 -13.15 -0.35 9.03
CA ASP A 221 -12.70 -1.04 7.83
C ASP A 221 -13.48 -2.35 7.63
N GLN A 222 -14.24 -2.42 6.53
CA GLN A 222 -15.03 -3.59 6.17
C GLN A 222 -14.31 -4.51 5.17
N MET A 223 -13.24 -4.02 4.51
CA MET A 223 -12.42 -4.83 3.60
C MET A 223 -11.41 -5.68 4.37
N THR A 224 -10.70 -5.07 5.33
CA THR A 224 -9.74 -5.71 6.21
C THR A 224 -10.02 -5.30 7.66
N PRO A 225 -11.10 -5.81 8.27
CA PRO A 225 -11.48 -5.41 9.62
C PRO A 225 -10.35 -5.70 10.63
N PRO A 226 -10.20 -4.89 11.69
CA PRO A 226 -9.08 -5.01 12.65
C PRO A 226 -8.85 -6.42 13.17
N LYS A 227 -9.93 -7.19 13.38
CA LYS A 227 -9.84 -8.60 13.80
C LYS A 227 -9.11 -9.50 12.80
N ALA A 228 -9.13 -9.16 11.50
CA ALA A 228 -8.47 -9.95 10.47
C ALA A 228 -6.94 -9.74 10.46
N ALA A 229 -6.42 -8.71 11.11
CA ALA A 229 -4.98 -8.50 11.30
C ALA A 229 -4.43 -9.21 12.56
N GLN A 230 -5.29 -9.69 13.46
CA GLN A 230 -4.90 -10.15 14.79
C GLN A 230 -3.85 -11.26 14.77
N ALA A 231 -3.91 -12.17 13.81
CA ALA A 231 -2.92 -13.25 13.69
C ALA A 231 -1.51 -12.70 13.39
N LEU A 232 -1.41 -11.70 12.51
CA LEU A 232 -0.14 -11.03 12.22
C LEU A 232 0.34 -10.19 13.40
N VAL A 233 -0.57 -9.46 14.06
CA VAL A 233 -0.24 -8.66 15.26
C VAL A 233 0.33 -9.56 16.36
N SER A 234 -0.28 -10.71 16.61
CA SER A 234 0.17 -11.67 17.62
C SER A 234 1.50 -12.34 17.27
N ALA A 235 1.80 -12.50 15.97
CA ALA A 235 3.05 -13.09 15.48
C ALA A 235 4.23 -12.08 15.46
N ALA A 236 3.95 -10.79 15.51
CA ALA A 236 4.97 -9.75 15.42
C ALA A 236 5.70 -9.55 16.75
N THR A 237 7.01 -9.82 16.81
CA THR A 237 7.82 -9.68 18.04
C THR A 237 7.91 -8.24 18.54
N HIS A 238 7.94 -7.27 17.63
CA HIS A 238 8.05 -5.83 17.93
C HIS A 238 6.90 -5.05 17.30
N GLY A 239 5.68 -5.60 17.42
CA GLY A 239 4.46 -5.04 16.86
C GLY A 239 3.86 -3.93 17.73
N ARG A 240 3.41 -2.84 17.08
CA ARG A 240 2.57 -1.79 17.66
C ARG A 240 1.32 -1.66 16.81
N VAL A 241 0.20 -1.30 17.44
CA VAL A 241 -1.07 -1.07 16.74
C VAL A 241 -1.49 0.38 16.95
N LEU A 242 -1.83 1.04 15.85
CA LEU A 242 -2.49 2.33 15.81
C LEU A 242 -3.87 2.12 15.18
N THR A 243 -4.92 2.36 15.94
CA THR A 243 -6.30 2.32 15.42
C THR A 243 -6.75 3.73 15.11
N VAL A 244 -7.27 3.94 13.90
CA VAL A 244 -7.79 5.24 13.44
C VAL A 244 -9.28 5.11 13.10
N LYS A 245 -10.04 6.20 13.26
CA LYS A 245 -11.47 6.22 12.92
C LYS A 245 -11.64 6.41 11.40
N ALA A 246 -11.51 5.32 10.66
CA ALA A 246 -11.58 5.30 9.20
C ALA A 246 -12.02 3.92 8.72
N GLY A 247 -12.46 3.84 7.46
CA GLY A 247 -12.61 2.60 6.72
C GLY A 247 -11.27 2.10 6.14
N HIS A 248 -11.33 1.41 5.01
CA HIS A 248 -10.13 0.87 4.33
C HIS A 248 -9.26 1.95 3.67
N GLN A 249 -9.84 3.09 3.32
CA GLN A 249 -9.10 4.23 2.75
C GLN A 249 -8.53 5.15 3.84
N LEU A 250 -7.83 4.56 4.82
CA LEU A 250 -7.30 5.25 6.00
C LEU A 250 -6.50 6.51 5.65
N MET A 251 -5.69 6.45 4.58
CA MET A 251 -4.83 7.53 4.14
C MET A 251 -5.61 8.77 3.70
N LEU A 252 -6.86 8.58 3.29
CA LEU A 252 -7.74 9.65 2.81
C LEU A 252 -8.75 10.07 3.88
N GLU A 253 -9.25 9.13 4.69
CA GLU A 253 -10.27 9.41 5.70
C GLU A 253 -9.71 9.94 7.02
N ALA A 254 -8.49 9.51 7.39
CA ALA A 254 -7.76 9.92 8.58
C ALA A 254 -6.30 10.33 8.24
N PRO A 255 -6.11 11.30 7.31
CA PRO A 255 -4.80 11.58 6.74
C PRO A 255 -3.79 12.05 7.77
N ASP A 256 -4.20 12.86 8.73
CA ASP A 256 -3.32 13.44 9.75
C ASP A 256 -2.90 12.39 10.76
N GLU A 257 -3.84 11.58 11.25
CA GLU A 257 -3.56 10.49 12.19
C GLU A 257 -2.61 9.46 11.58
N VAL A 258 -2.81 9.12 10.30
CA VAL A 258 -1.92 8.21 9.58
C VAL A 258 -0.54 8.85 9.36
N ALA A 259 -0.47 10.12 8.94
CA ALA A 259 0.80 10.80 8.71
C ALA A 259 1.62 10.95 10.01
N LEU A 260 0.98 11.42 11.09
CA LEU A 260 1.62 11.60 12.39
C LEU A 260 2.01 10.26 13.04
N GLY A 261 1.14 9.25 12.90
CA GLY A 261 1.43 7.89 13.38
C GLY A 261 2.66 7.28 12.68
N LEU A 262 2.74 7.42 11.35
CA LEU A 262 3.92 7.00 10.59
C LEU A 262 5.18 7.80 11.00
N ALA A 263 5.08 9.12 11.13
CA ALA A 263 6.21 9.95 11.53
C ALA A 263 6.74 9.60 12.94
N ALA A 264 5.84 9.36 13.88
CA ALA A 264 6.21 8.94 15.22
C ALA A 264 6.84 7.53 15.28
N PHE A 265 6.45 6.66 14.34
CA PHE A 265 7.00 5.32 14.23
C PHE A 265 8.36 5.28 13.50
N LEU A 266 8.51 6.07 12.44
CA LEU A 266 9.70 6.18 11.62
C LEU A 266 10.77 7.08 12.26
N VAL A 267 11.10 6.86 13.52
CA VAL A 267 12.14 7.64 14.21
C VAL A 267 13.50 7.35 13.56
N LYS A 268 14.29 8.41 13.34
CA LYS A 268 15.63 8.34 12.74
C LYS A 268 16.66 7.69 13.64
#